data_683f5652e458c516a2daa88fc6d631ab
#
_entry.id   683f5652e458c516a2daa88fc6d631ab
#
_cell.length_a   1.000
_cell.length_b   1.000
_cell.length_c   1.000
_cell.angle_alpha   90.00
_cell.angle_beta   90.00
_cell.angle_gamma   90.00
#
_symmetry.space_group_name_H-M   'P 1'
#
loop_
_entity.id
_entity.type
_entity.pdbx_description
1 polymer ?
#
loop_
_entity_poly.entity_id
_entity_poly.type
_entity_poly.pdbx_seq_one_letter_code
_entity_poly.pdbx_strand_id
1 'polypeptide(L)'
;MKSLLSIMCLVALTGCSTVRDIGVGSPVVDVPVFVAEGYSLERAIVSAAQRRRWLPKKTDEKTYRLTIVQRKNRCVVDVVMNGNKSFSILPVESNISVRKYDQWVQNLWREIVHRADRGR
;
A
#
# COMPACT_ATOMS: atom_id res chain seq x y z
N MET A 1 -24.13 39.39 1.52
CA MET A 1 -22.88 39.71 1.66
C MET A 1 -22.18 39.20 2.83
N LYS A 2 -22.41 39.65 3.91
CA LYS A 2 -21.80 39.24 5.08
C LYS A 2 -21.88 37.79 5.17
N SER A 3 -22.82 37.20 4.70
CA SER A 3 -23.01 35.81 4.84
C SER A 3 -21.76 35.14 4.25
N LEU A 4 -21.25 35.73 3.29
CA LEU A 4 -20.12 35.22 2.65
C LEU A 4 -19.07 34.96 3.63
N LEU A 5 -18.84 35.84 4.43
CA LEU A 5 -17.85 35.75 5.42
C LEU A 5 -17.94 34.49 6.15
N SER A 6 -19.04 34.20 6.57
CA SER A 6 -19.21 33.07 7.44
C SER A 6 -18.69 31.90 6.67
N ILE A 7 -18.92 31.87 5.45
CA ILE A 7 -18.49 30.78 4.65
C ILE A 7 -17.03 30.62 4.75
N MET A 8 -16.40 31.69 4.76
CA MET A 8 -14.98 31.68 4.85
C MET A 8 -14.63 30.87 6.03
N CYS A 9 -15.24 31.14 7.06
CA CYS A 9 -14.92 30.46 8.26
C CYS A 9 -14.94 29.00 8.01
N LEU A 10 -15.89 28.60 7.28
CA LEU A 10 -16.02 27.22 7.09
C LEU A 10 -14.76 26.75 6.50
N VAL A 11 -14.39 27.32 5.56
CA VAL A 11 -13.23 26.97 4.90
C VAL A 11 -12.22 26.74 5.96
N ALA A 12 -12.20 27.61 6.85
CA ALA A 12 -11.24 27.53 7.89
C ALA A 12 -11.27 26.16 8.45
N LEU A 13 -12.40 25.64 8.53
CA LEU A 13 -12.55 24.42 9.17
C LEU A 13 -11.64 23.50 8.56
N THR A 14 -11.46 23.69 7.42
CA THR A 14 -10.62 22.87 6.72
C THR A 14 -9.44 22.74 7.60
N GLY A 15 -9.36 23.57 8.47
CA GLY A 15 -8.22 23.59 9.32
C GLY A 15 -8.16 22.22 9.91
N CYS A 16 -9.25 21.61 9.88
CA CYS A 16 -9.35 20.33 10.51
C CYS A 16 -8.40 19.49 9.72
N SER A 17 -8.03 19.96 8.62
CA SER A 17 -7.18 19.23 7.74
C SER A 17 -5.92 18.95 8.53
N THR A 18 -5.72 19.60 9.59
CA THR A 18 -4.50 19.54 10.35
C THR A 18 -4.62 18.21 11.06
N VAL A 19 -5.80 17.69 11.10
CA VAL A 19 -6.01 16.46 11.80
C VAL A 19 -5.45 15.36 10.93
N ARG A 20 -4.85 14.39 11.51
CA ARG A 20 -4.33 13.29 10.79
C ARG A 20 -5.37 12.59 9.98
N ASP A 21 -5.06 12.31 8.74
CA ASP A 21 -5.97 11.59 7.91
C ASP A 21 -5.72 10.11 8.19
N ILE A 22 -6.70 9.46 8.71
CA ILE A 22 -6.63 8.02 8.96
C ILE A 22 -7.25 7.32 7.76
N GLY A 23 -6.62 6.28 7.31
CA GLY A 23 -7.18 5.50 6.21
C GLY A 23 -6.13 5.01 5.23
N VAL A 24 -6.54 4.83 3.99
CA VAL A 24 -5.65 4.30 2.97
C VAL A 24 -5.16 5.40 2.05
N GLY A 25 -4.01 5.17 1.45
CA GLY A 25 -3.47 6.12 0.48
C GLY A 25 -3.88 5.73 -0.92
N SER A 26 -3.21 6.29 -1.90
CA SER A 26 -3.53 6.03 -3.30
C SER A 26 -3.03 4.67 -3.72
N PRO A 27 -3.67 4.05 -4.69
CA PRO A 27 -3.20 2.76 -5.19
C PRO A 27 -1.89 2.96 -5.94
N VAL A 28 -1.06 1.93 -5.90
CA VAL A 28 0.21 1.95 -6.63
C VAL A 28 -0.07 1.04 -7.82
N VAL A 29 -0.04 1.59 -9.00
CA VAL A 29 -0.46 0.85 -10.20
C VAL A 29 0.64 0.51 -11.18
N ASP A 30 0.59 -0.72 -11.69
CA ASP A 30 1.53 -1.18 -12.71
C ASP A 30 3.01 -0.87 -12.46
N VAL A 31 3.50 -1.31 -11.34
CA VAL A 31 4.92 -1.14 -11.03
C VAL A 31 5.68 -2.19 -11.84
N PRO A 32 6.52 -1.77 -12.76
CA PRO A 32 7.26 -2.73 -13.59
C PRO A 32 8.33 -3.42 -12.75
N VAL A 33 8.54 -4.69 -13.02
CA VAL A 33 9.57 -5.45 -12.30
C VAL A 33 10.40 -6.23 -13.29
N PHE A 34 11.60 -6.54 -12.87
CA PHE A 34 12.48 -7.40 -13.63
C PHE A 34 12.63 -8.62 -12.72
N VAL A 35 12.20 -9.77 -13.18
CA VAL A 35 12.25 -10.99 -12.38
C VAL A 35 13.43 -11.82 -12.83
N ALA A 36 14.28 -12.18 -11.88
CA ALA A 36 15.47 -12.96 -12.18
C ALA A 36 15.08 -14.32 -12.76
N GLU A 37 15.92 -14.84 -13.63
CA GLU A 37 15.67 -16.11 -14.25
C GLU A 37 15.48 -17.19 -13.20
N GLY A 38 14.51 -18.04 -13.37
CA GLY A 38 14.23 -19.11 -12.43
C GLY A 38 13.47 -18.68 -11.19
N TYR A 39 13.04 -17.44 -11.15
CA TYR A 39 12.33 -16.92 -10.01
C TYR A 39 10.94 -16.49 -10.48
N SER A 40 10.09 -16.03 -9.59
CA SER A 40 8.77 -15.55 -9.97
C SER A 40 8.37 -14.34 -9.15
N LEU A 41 7.49 -13.53 -9.71
CA LEU A 41 7.00 -12.37 -8.99
C LEU A 41 6.23 -12.83 -7.76
N GLU A 42 5.52 -13.93 -7.85
CA GLU A 42 4.76 -14.47 -6.74
C GLU A 42 5.69 -14.74 -5.56
N ARG A 43 6.83 -15.37 -5.80
CA ARG A 43 7.77 -15.67 -4.74
C ARG A 43 8.36 -14.38 -4.17
N ALA A 44 8.57 -13.39 -5.02
CA ALA A 44 9.10 -12.11 -4.58
C ALA A 44 8.11 -11.42 -3.66
N ILE A 45 6.82 -11.49 -3.98
CA ILE A 45 5.78 -10.86 -3.17
C ILE A 45 5.71 -11.53 -1.80
N VAL A 46 5.69 -12.84 -1.76
CA VAL A 46 5.61 -13.56 -0.49
C VAL A 46 6.86 -13.29 0.36
N SER A 47 8.03 -13.31 -0.28
CA SER A 47 9.27 -13.09 0.43
C SER A 47 9.35 -11.66 0.98
N ALA A 48 8.94 -10.69 0.16
CA ALA A 48 8.96 -9.30 0.57
C ALA A 48 7.98 -9.05 1.72
N ALA A 49 6.81 -9.67 1.62
CA ALA A 49 5.79 -9.53 2.65
C ALA A 49 6.33 -10.04 3.98
N GLN A 50 6.90 -11.23 3.98
CA GLN A 50 7.44 -11.80 5.19
C GLN A 50 8.58 -10.94 5.78
N ARG A 51 9.41 -10.41 4.91
CA ARG A 51 10.52 -9.59 5.36
C ARG A 51 10.01 -8.32 6.06
N ARG A 52 8.92 -7.76 5.54
CA ARG A 52 8.35 -6.52 6.07
C ARG A 52 7.24 -6.78 7.08
N ARG A 53 7.11 -8.05 7.49
CA ARG A 53 6.13 -8.46 8.49
C ARG A 53 4.66 -8.35 8.09
N TRP A 54 4.40 -8.47 6.79
CA TRP A 54 3.04 -8.58 6.33
C TRP A 54 2.71 -10.05 6.22
N LEU A 55 1.47 -10.38 6.50
CA LEU A 55 1.02 -11.75 6.43
C LEU A 55 0.37 -11.96 5.06
N PRO A 56 0.95 -12.76 4.19
CA PRO A 56 0.39 -12.96 2.85
C PRO A 56 -0.66 -14.05 2.82
N LYS A 57 -1.73 -13.82 2.06
CA LYS A 57 -2.75 -14.83 1.85
C LYS A 57 -3.17 -14.76 0.40
N LYS A 58 -3.00 -15.86 -0.33
CA LYS A 58 -3.36 -15.88 -1.73
C LYS A 58 -4.88 -15.94 -1.83
N THR A 59 -5.47 -15.01 -2.55
CA THR A 59 -6.92 -14.95 -2.68
C THR A 59 -7.38 -15.47 -4.03
N ASP A 60 -6.53 -15.35 -5.07
CA ASP A 60 -6.81 -15.96 -6.35
C ASP A 60 -5.47 -16.08 -7.07
N GLU A 61 -5.45 -16.56 -8.30
CA GLU A 61 -4.23 -16.78 -9.02
C GLU A 61 -3.35 -15.56 -9.22
N LYS A 62 -3.92 -14.39 -9.18
CA LYS A 62 -3.18 -13.18 -9.41
C LYS A 62 -3.02 -12.29 -8.19
N THR A 63 -3.69 -12.61 -7.12
CA THR A 63 -3.78 -11.68 -5.99
C THR A 63 -3.37 -12.26 -4.66
N TYR A 64 -2.58 -11.49 -3.94
CA TYR A 64 -2.25 -11.82 -2.56
C TYR A 64 -2.77 -10.70 -1.68
N ARG A 65 -3.50 -11.05 -0.65
CA ARG A 65 -3.94 -10.08 0.34
C ARG A 65 -2.89 -10.06 1.43
N LEU A 66 -2.32 -8.90 1.69
CA LEU A 66 -1.28 -8.75 2.70
C LEU A 66 -1.84 -7.94 3.86
N THR A 67 -1.66 -8.47 5.06
CA THR A 67 -2.15 -7.80 6.26
C THR A 67 -0.98 -7.59 7.21
N ILE A 68 -0.88 -6.41 7.78
CA ILE A 68 0.12 -6.15 8.78
C ILE A 68 -0.60 -5.58 10.01
N VAL A 69 -0.27 -6.10 11.17
CA VAL A 69 -0.86 -5.64 12.41
C VAL A 69 0.29 -5.41 13.39
N GLN A 70 0.39 -4.19 13.89
CA GLN A 70 1.38 -3.86 14.89
C GLN A 70 0.67 -3.14 16.02
N ARG A 71 0.48 -3.82 17.11
CA ARG A 71 -0.27 -3.29 18.24
C ARG A 71 -1.71 -3.01 17.78
N LYS A 72 -2.12 -1.76 17.80
CA LYS A 72 -3.47 -1.41 17.40
C LYS A 72 -3.54 -1.05 15.91
N ASN A 73 -2.38 -0.95 15.27
CA ASN A 73 -2.33 -0.51 13.89
C ASN A 73 -2.59 -1.69 12.95
N ARG A 74 -3.45 -1.50 11.99
CA ARG A 74 -3.79 -2.54 11.04
C ARG A 74 -3.85 -1.96 9.64
N CYS A 75 -3.27 -2.64 8.70
CA CYS A 75 -3.29 -2.20 7.31
C CYS A 75 -3.44 -3.43 6.43
N VAL A 76 -4.32 -3.37 5.44
CA VAL A 76 -4.56 -4.47 4.52
C VAL A 76 -4.51 -3.95 3.10
N VAL A 77 -3.75 -4.62 2.26
CA VAL A 77 -3.66 -4.26 0.84
C VAL A 77 -3.75 -5.51 0.00
N ASP A 78 -4.12 -5.36 -1.27
CA ASP A 78 -4.12 -6.47 -2.21
C ASP A 78 -3.02 -6.19 -3.22
N VAL A 79 -2.16 -7.16 -3.43
CA VAL A 79 -1.12 -7.05 -4.44
C VAL A 79 -1.56 -7.91 -5.61
N VAL A 80 -1.81 -7.28 -6.75
CA VAL A 80 -2.30 -7.95 -7.94
C VAL A 80 -1.18 -8.05 -8.96
N MET A 81 -0.89 -9.26 -9.41
CA MET A 81 0.19 -9.49 -10.35
C MET A 81 -0.28 -9.48 -11.79
N ASN A 82 0.55 -9.00 -12.69
CA ASN A 82 0.29 -9.06 -14.10
C ASN A 82 1.43 -9.94 -14.64
N GLY A 83 1.26 -11.24 -14.52
CA GLY A 83 2.29 -12.20 -14.88
C GLY A 83 3.54 -11.91 -14.05
N ASN A 84 4.68 -11.96 -14.67
CA ASN A 84 5.93 -11.62 -14.01
C ASN A 84 6.42 -10.24 -14.48
N LYS A 85 5.52 -9.44 -15.06
CA LYS A 85 5.91 -8.16 -15.63
C LYS A 85 5.70 -6.95 -14.74
N SER A 86 4.64 -6.96 -14.01
CA SER A 86 4.31 -5.81 -13.15
C SER A 86 3.33 -6.22 -12.06
N PHE A 87 3.13 -5.34 -11.11
CA PHE A 87 2.14 -5.59 -10.06
C PHE A 87 1.54 -4.26 -9.62
N SER A 88 0.40 -4.36 -8.94
CA SER A 88 -0.26 -3.18 -8.39
C SER A 88 -0.55 -3.47 -6.94
N ILE A 89 -0.57 -2.44 -6.10
CA ILE A 89 -0.93 -2.59 -4.70
C ILE A 89 -2.17 -1.75 -4.48
N LEU A 90 -3.28 -2.40 -4.20
CA LEU A 90 -4.56 -1.75 -4.03
C LEU A 90 -4.94 -1.69 -2.56
N PRO A 91 -5.37 -0.53 -2.08
CA PRO A 91 -5.72 -0.41 -0.67
C PRO A 91 -7.01 -1.15 -0.35
N VAL A 92 -7.07 -1.76 0.81
CA VAL A 92 -8.27 -2.45 1.27
C VAL A 92 -8.79 -1.77 2.53
N GLU A 93 -7.97 -1.64 3.56
CA GLU A 93 -8.37 -0.95 4.76
C GLU A 93 -7.17 -0.57 5.60
N SER A 94 -7.31 0.43 6.43
CA SER A 94 -6.21 0.89 7.26
C SER A 94 -6.77 1.75 8.38
N ASN A 95 -6.22 1.61 9.58
CA ASN A 95 -6.60 2.47 10.68
C ASN A 95 -5.41 3.34 11.10
N ILE A 96 -4.41 3.46 10.22
CA ILE A 96 -3.26 4.30 10.50
C ILE A 96 -3.37 5.55 9.63
N SER A 97 -2.49 6.52 9.83
CA SER A 97 -2.55 7.74 9.05
C SER A 97 -2.18 7.41 7.60
N VAL A 98 -2.72 8.16 6.66
CA VAL A 98 -2.44 7.96 5.25
C VAL A 98 -0.95 8.08 5.00
N ARG A 99 -0.29 8.98 5.71
CA ARG A 99 1.15 9.17 5.55
C ARG A 99 1.91 7.90 5.93
N LYS A 100 1.51 7.28 7.03
CA LYS A 100 2.18 6.08 7.50
C LYS A 100 1.84 4.94 6.56
N TYR A 101 0.61 4.90 6.06
CA TYR A 101 0.18 3.90 5.11
C TYR A 101 1.09 3.98 3.87
N ASP A 102 1.25 5.18 3.33
CA ASP A 102 2.07 5.36 2.12
C ASP A 102 3.51 4.91 2.37
N GLN A 103 4.03 5.17 3.54
CA GLN A 103 5.38 4.81 3.86
C GLN A 103 5.53 3.29 3.95
N TRP A 104 4.56 2.62 4.58
CA TRP A 104 4.59 1.17 4.69
C TRP A 104 4.46 0.51 3.32
N VAL A 105 3.57 1.04 2.48
CA VAL A 105 3.35 0.49 1.14
C VAL A 105 4.57 0.75 0.27
N GLN A 106 5.21 1.90 0.40
CA GLN A 106 6.38 2.21 -0.39
C GLN A 106 7.52 1.26 -0.02
N ASN A 107 7.68 0.96 1.25
CA ASN A 107 8.71 0.04 1.69
C ASN A 107 8.40 -1.36 1.16
N LEU A 108 7.14 -1.72 1.10
CA LEU A 108 6.73 -3.03 0.62
C LEU A 108 7.02 -3.17 -0.87
N TRP A 109 6.60 -2.21 -1.70
CA TRP A 109 6.79 -2.38 -3.12
C TRP A 109 8.27 -2.31 -3.51
N ARG A 110 9.05 -1.54 -2.77
CA ARG A 110 10.49 -1.48 -3.04
C ARG A 110 11.11 -2.83 -2.73
N GLU A 111 10.65 -3.47 -1.68
CA GLU A 111 11.17 -4.77 -1.29
C GLU A 111 10.79 -5.80 -2.35
N ILE A 112 9.56 -5.73 -2.88
CA ILE A 112 9.11 -6.66 -3.91
C ILE A 112 10.00 -6.53 -5.15
N VAL A 113 10.23 -5.30 -5.61
CA VAL A 113 11.05 -5.06 -6.78
C VAL A 113 12.45 -5.59 -6.56
N HIS A 114 13.00 -5.33 -5.39
CA HIS A 114 14.35 -5.74 -5.06
C HIS A 114 14.46 -7.26 -5.06
N ARG A 115 13.49 -7.93 -4.44
CA ARG A 115 13.54 -9.38 -4.35
C ARG A 115 13.34 -10.05 -5.70
N ALA A 116 12.48 -9.49 -6.54
CA ALA A 116 12.24 -10.03 -7.86
C ALA A 116 13.54 -9.99 -8.67
N ASP A 117 14.25 -8.88 -8.59
CA ASP A 117 15.45 -8.67 -9.34
C ASP A 117 16.59 -9.57 -8.84
N ARG A 118 16.66 -9.73 -7.53
CA ARG A 118 17.74 -10.53 -6.96
C ARG A 118 17.47 -12.02 -6.98
N GLY A 119 16.26 -12.43 -7.14
CA GLY A 119 15.91 -13.84 -7.18
C GLY A 119 15.92 -14.52 -5.83
N ARG A 120 15.60 -13.76 -4.75
CA ARG A 120 15.49 -14.40 -3.45
C ARG A 120 14.74 -13.56 -2.44
#